data_d413c503d2e807c399bee54f8131afa2
#
_entry.id   d413c503d2e807c399bee54f8131afa2
#
_cell.length_a   1.000
_cell.length_b   1.000
_cell.length_c   1.000
_cell.angle_alpha   90.00
_cell.angle_beta   90.00
_cell.angle_gamma   90.00
#
_symmetry.space_group_name_H-M   'P 1'
#
loop_
_entity.id
_entity.type
_entity.pdbx_description
1 polymer ?
#
loop_
_entity_poly.entity_id
_entity_poly.type
_entity_poly.pdbx_seq_one_letter_code
_entity_poly.pdbx_strand_id
1 'polypeptide(L)'
;MISQKVIEDLETHIEQVVSHFWFEVNNQQTREDLRVSMVPYLSNLIEEGYEIEQVCDESNNSHEVIDNNELYYVVYIKKDDDLRQINTVMRKTGVSFQELRPA
;
A
#
# COMPACT_ATOMS: atom_id res chain seq x y z
N MET A 1 18.54 1.90 -8.93
CA MET A 1 18.28 1.56 -7.50
C MET A 1 17.25 2.53 -6.92
N ILE A 2 16.34 2.03 -6.10
CA ILE A 2 15.34 2.87 -5.44
C ILE A 2 15.94 3.44 -4.18
N SER A 3 15.90 4.79 -4.03
CA SER A 3 16.48 5.41 -2.85
C SER A 3 15.61 5.20 -1.62
N GLN A 4 16.24 5.23 -0.44
CA GLN A 4 15.51 5.12 0.83
C GLN A 4 14.51 6.27 1.00
N LYS A 5 14.84 7.45 0.50
CA LYS A 5 13.93 8.59 0.56
C LYS A 5 12.65 8.33 -0.21
N VAL A 6 12.72 7.71 -1.38
CA VAL A 6 11.53 7.36 -2.17
C VAL A 6 10.64 6.40 -1.38
N ILE A 7 11.24 5.39 -0.74
CA ILE A 7 10.49 4.42 0.08
C ILE A 7 9.84 5.11 1.28
N GLU A 8 10.58 5.96 1.99
CA GLU A 8 10.05 6.68 3.15
C GLU A 8 8.92 7.64 2.77
N ASP A 9 9.08 8.36 1.65
CA ASP A 9 8.03 9.26 1.15
C ASP A 9 6.78 8.47 0.74
N LEU A 10 6.97 7.31 0.12
CA LEU A 10 5.87 6.43 -0.24
C LEU A 10 5.12 5.93 1.00
N GLU A 11 5.84 5.46 2.01
CA GLU A 11 5.24 5.02 3.27
C GLU A 11 4.48 6.14 3.96
N THR A 12 5.05 7.34 3.99
CA THR A 12 4.39 8.51 4.57
C THR A 12 3.08 8.82 3.84
N HIS A 13 3.10 8.76 2.52
CA HIS A 13 1.90 9.01 1.73
C HIS A 13 0.84 7.92 1.94
N ILE A 14 1.27 6.66 1.97
CA ILE A 14 0.35 5.54 2.26
C ILE A 14 -0.32 5.78 3.61
N GLU A 15 0.45 6.13 4.64
CA GLU A 15 -0.10 6.38 5.97
C GLU A 15 -1.14 7.49 5.96
N GLN A 16 -0.86 8.59 5.26
CA GLN A 16 -1.80 9.70 5.13
C GLN A 16 -3.10 9.25 4.46
N VAL A 17 -3.01 8.45 3.40
CA VAL A 17 -4.19 7.99 2.67
C VAL A 17 -4.98 6.98 3.49
N VAL A 18 -4.32 5.95 4.06
CA VAL A 18 -5.03 4.92 4.82
C VAL A 18 -5.68 5.47 6.08
N SER A 19 -5.15 6.57 6.64
CA SER A 19 -5.77 7.18 7.82
C SER A 19 -7.18 7.70 7.55
N HIS A 20 -7.51 8.02 6.30
CA HIS A 20 -8.86 8.42 5.92
C HIS A 20 -9.86 7.26 5.96
N PHE A 21 -9.34 6.02 5.97
CA PHE A 21 -10.15 4.81 5.98
C PHE A 21 -10.18 4.13 7.36
N TRP A 22 -9.68 4.78 8.39
CA TRP A 22 -9.51 4.22 9.73
C TRP A 22 -10.78 3.62 10.32
N PHE A 23 -11.93 4.26 10.07
CA PHE A 23 -13.22 3.81 10.60
C PHE A 23 -14.07 3.08 9.56
N GLU A 24 -13.52 2.84 8.39
CA GLU A 24 -14.25 2.14 7.33
C GLU A 24 -14.18 0.64 7.53
N VAL A 25 -15.26 -0.04 7.13
CA VAL A 25 -15.27 -1.50 7.12
C VAL A 25 -14.41 -1.99 5.96
N ASN A 26 -13.62 -3.02 6.19
CA ASN A 26 -12.84 -3.66 5.13
C ASN A 26 -13.78 -4.46 4.22
N ASN A 27 -14.21 -3.84 3.12
CA ASN A 27 -15.02 -4.47 2.09
C ASN A 27 -14.49 -4.08 0.71
N GLN A 28 -15.10 -4.62 -0.34
CA GLN A 28 -14.65 -4.38 -1.71
C GLN A 28 -14.61 -2.88 -2.04
N GLN A 29 -15.63 -2.13 -1.66
CA GLN A 29 -15.70 -0.70 -1.97
C GLN A 29 -14.59 0.08 -1.27
N THR A 30 -14.35 -0.19 -0.01
CA THR A 30 -13.27 0.46 0.75
C THR A 30 -11.90 0.17 0.13
N ARG A 31 -11.66 -1.07 -0.27
CA ARG A 31 -10.40 -1.45 -0.91
C ARG A 31 -10.20 -0.77 -2.26
N GLU A 32 -11.27 -0.66 -3.06
CA GLU A 32 -11.21 0.07 -4.33
C GLU A 32 -10.96 1.56 -4.12
N ASP A 33 -11.65 2.16 -3.16
CA ASP A 33 -11.51 3.59 -2.85
C ASP A 33 -10.08 3.91 -2.39
N LEU A 34 -9.48 3.01 -1.61
CA LEU A 34 -8.09 3.17 -1.18
C LEU A 34 -7.15 3.13 -2.39
N ARG A 35 -7.29 2.15 -3.28
CA ARG A 35 -6.46 2.07 -4.47
C ARG A 35 -6.60 3.31 -5.34
N VAL A 36 -7.82 3.78 -5.56
CA VAL A 36 -8.09 4.98 -6.35
C VAL A 36 -7.45 6.21 -5.71
N SER A 37 -7.52 6.32 -4.39
CA SER A 37 -6.95 7.45 -3.65
C SER A 37 -5.42 7.52 -3.78
N MET A 38 -4.76 6.39 -4.01
CA MET A 38 -3.31 6.35 -4.20
C MET A 38 -2.86 6.72 -5.62
N VAL A 39 -3.75 6.63 -6.61
CA VAL A 39 -3.40 6.80 -8.02
C VAL A 39 -2.67 8.13 -8.32
N PRO A 40 -3.11 9.30 -7.82
CA PRO A 40 -2.41 10.54 -8.16
C PRO A 40 -0.94 10.55 -7.73
N TYR A 41 -0.65 10.04 -6.54
CA TYR A 41 0.72 9.96 -6.06
C TYR A 41 1.54 8.94 -6.86
N LEU A 42 0.98 7.76 -7.09
CA LEU A 42 1.67 6.69 -7.80
C LEU A 42 1.91 7.06 -9.28
N SER A 43 1.00 7.82 -9.88
CA SER A 43 1.16 8.30 -11.25
C SER A 43 2.41 9.16 -11.40
N ASN A 44 2.72 10.00 -10.42
CA ASN A 44 3.93 10.80 -10.43
C ASN A 44 5.19 9.92 -10.44
N LEU A 45 5.19 8.85 -9.66
CA LEU A 45 6.31 7.90 -9.65
C LEU A 45 6.43 7.17 -10.98
N ILE A 46 5.31 6.79 -11.58
CA ILE A 46 5.31 6.14 -12.89
C ILE A 46 5.91 7.06 -13.95
N GLU A 47 5.57 8.35 -13.91
CA GLU A 47 6.17 9.35 -14.81
C GLU A 47 7.67 9.49 -14.61
N GLU A 48 8.16 9.26 -13.40
CA GLU A 48 9.58 9.28 -13.08
C GLU A 48 10.32 7.99 -13.46
N GLY A 49 9.62 7.02 -14.03
CA GLY A 49 10.20 5.78 -14.52
C GLY A 49 10.07 4.57 -13.62
N TYR A 50 9.30 4.67 -12.54
CA TYR A 50 9.02 3.52 -11.68
C TYR A 50 7.88 2.68 -12.25
N GLU A 51 7.98 1.37 -12.10
CA GLU A 51 6.88 0.45 -12.36
C GLU A 51 6.19 0.17 -11.03
N ILE A 52 4.86 0.30 -10.98
CA ILE A 52 4.11 0.19 -9.73
C ILE A 52 2.88 -0.68 -9.91
N GLU A 53 2.64 -1.52 -8.91
CA GLU A 53 1.43 -2.33 -8.82
C GLU A 53 0.89 -2.25 -7.40
N GLN A 54 -0.41 -2.05 -7.26
CA GLN A 54 -1.12 -2.07 -5.99
C GLN A 54 -1.87 -3.37 -5.83
N VAL A 55 -1.83 -3.96 -4.64
CA VAL A 55 -2.67 -5.09 -4.28
C VAL A 55 -3.42 -4.78 -3.00
N CYS A 56 -4.73 -4.65 -3.11
CA CYS A 56 -5.64 -4.48 -1.99
C CYS A 56 -6.99 -5.04 -2.43
N ASP A 57 -7.15 -6.34 -2.29
CA ASP A 57 -8.31 -7.07 -2.74
C ASP A 57 -8.49 -8.35 -1.89
N GLU A 58 -9.29 -9.28 -2.35
CA GLU A 58 -9.56 -10.52 -1.62
C GLU A 58 -8.34 -11.41 -1.48
N SER A 59 -7.35 -11.26 -2.38
CA SER A 59 -6.15 -12.10 -2.33
C SER A 59 -5.30 -11.85 -1.10
N ASN A 60 -5.30 -10.60 -0.59
CA ASN A 60 -4.55 -10.25 0.62
C ASN A 60 -5.43 -9.79 1.78
N ASN A 61 -6.75 -9.83 1.62
CA ASN A 61 -7.72 -9.50 2.66
C ASN A 61 -8.72 -10.65 2.79
N SER A 62 -8.32 -11.69 3.49
CA SER A 62 -9.14 -12.86 3.76
C SER A 62 -10.24 -12.56 4.77
N HIS A 63 -11.17 -13.49 4.94
CA HIS A 63 -12.20 -13.38 5.98
C HIS A 63 -11.57 -13.21 7.37
N GLU A 64 -10.47 -13.89 7.65
CA GLU A 64 -9.76 -13.76 8.92
C GLU A 64 -9.23 -12.34 9.14
N VAL A 65 -8.64 -11.74 8.10
CA VAL A 65 -8.14 -10.36 8.15
C VAL A 65 -9.30 -9.40 8.42
N ILE A 66 -10.40 -9.57 7.71
CA ILE A 66 -11.60 -8.74 7.88
C ILE A 66 -12.18 -8.90 9.28
N ASP A 67 -12.29 -10.14 9.76
CA ASP A 67 -12.83 -10.42 11.08
C ASP A 67 -11.96 -9.85 12.21
N ASN A 68 -10.66 -9.72 11.97
CA ASN A 68 -9.74 -9.11 12.93
C ASN A 68 -9.72 -7.57 12.83
N ASN A 69 -10.57 -6.99 12.02
CA ASN A 69 -10.63 -5.53 11.79
C ASN A 69 -9.30 -4.98 11.29
N GLU A 70 -8.65 -5.72 10.41
CA GLU A 70 -7.41 -5.31 9.75
C GLU A 70 -7.67 -5.05 8.29
N LEU A 71 -6.79 -4.25 7.66
CA LEU A 71 -6.79 -4.05 6.22
C LEU A 71 -5.35 -4.11 5.73
N TYR A 72 -5.11 -4.94 4.74
CA TYR A 72 -3.80 -5.14 4.14
C TYR A 72 -3.74 -4.44 2.77
N TYR A 73 -2.72 -3.62 2.59
CA TYR A 73 -2.47 -2.89 1.36
C TYR A 73 -1.00 -3.07 0.97
N VAL A 74 -0.77 -3.48 -0.26
CA VAL A 74 0.59 -3.77 -0.75
C VAL A 74 0.88 -2.94 -2.00
N VAL A 75 2.07 -2.35 -2.03
CA VAL A 75 2.61 -1.70 -3.22
C VAL A 75 3.89 -2.41 -3.63
N TYR A 76 3.95 -2.82 -4.89
CA TYR A 76 5.19 -3.25 -5.52
C TYR A 76 5.74 -2.07 -6.30
N ILE A 77 7.00 -1.73 -6.07
CA ILE A 77 7.69 -0.66 -6.77
C ILE A 77 8.99 -1.20 -7.35
N LYS A 78 9.22 -0.95 -8.64
CA LYS A 78 10.39 -1.44 -9.32
C LYS A 78 11.02 -0.32 -10.14
N LYS A 79 12.34 -0.24 -10.09
CA LYS A 79 13.12 0.62 -10.99
C LYS A 79 14.39 -0.12 -11.37
N ASP A 80 14.60 -0.31 -12.67
CA ASP A 80 15.68 -1.14 -13.21
C ASP A 80 15.59 -2.56 -12.63
N ASP A 81 16.62 -3.05 -11.94
CA ASP A 81 16.63 -4.37 -11.35
C ASP A 81 16.21 -4.38 -9.86
N ASP A 82 15.84 -3.23 -9.32
CA ASP A 82 15.49 -3.10 -7.90
C ASP A 82 13.97 -3.19 -7.72
N LEU A 83 13.52 -4.30 -7.16
CA LEU A 83 12.11 -4.52 -6.84
C LEU A 83 11.92 -4.52 -5.33
N ARG A 84 10.98 -3.70 -4.86
CA ARG A 84 10.61 -3.62 -3.45
C ARG A 84 9.13 -3.89 -3.27
N GLN A 85 8.79 -4.49 -2.16
CA GLN A 85 7.40 -4.74 -1.76
C GLN A 85 7.16 -4.03 -0.44
N ILE A 86 6.19 -3.13 -0.41
CA ILE A 86 5.81 -2.40 0.80
C ILE A 86 4.47 -2.94 1.27
N ASN A 87 4.50 -3.69 2.36
CA ASN A 87 3.31 -4.23 2.99
C ASN A 87 2.83 -3.26 4.06
N THR A 88 1.57 -2.85 3.97
CA THR A 88 0.94 -1.97 4.94
C THR A 88 -0.18 -2.71 5.63
N VAL A 89 -0.21 -2.67 6.95
CA VAL A 89 -1.31 -3.23 7.73
C VAL A 89 -1.92 -2.12 8.56
N MET A 90 -3.20 -1.86 8.35
CA MET A 90 -3.98 -0.93 9.16
C MET A 90 -4.78 -1.71 10.19
N ARG A 91 -4.56 -1.39 11.46
CA ARG A 91 -5.28 -1.95 12.61
C ARG A 91 -5.85 -0.82 13.45
N LYS A 92 -6.71 -1.16 14.41
CA LYS A 92 -7.24 -0.17 15.35
C LYS A 92 -6.16 0.54 16.15
N THR A 93 -5.00 -0.12 16.33
CA THR A 93 -3.88 0.40 17.11
C THR A 93 -2.91 1.25 16.28
N GLY A 94 -3.05 1.26 14.96
CA GLY A 94 -2.19 2.05 14.11
C GLY A 94 -1.89 1.39 12.77
N VAL A 95 -1.00 2.03 12.03
CA VAL A 95 -0.52 1.57 10.73
C VAL A 95 0.91 1.07 10.90
N SER A 96 1.20 -0.09 10.34
CA SER A 96 2.56 -0.64 10.35
C SER A 96 2.98 -1.01 8.93
N PHE A 97 4.29 -0.93 8.69
CA PHE A 97 4.88 -1.21 7.39
C PHE A 97 5.93 -2.32 7.50
N GLN A 98 6.03 -3.11 6.44
CA GLN A 98 7.10 -4.06 6.27
C GLN A 98 7.62 -3.92 4.85
N GLU A 99 8.90 -3.58 4.71
CA GLU A 99 9.56 -3.52 3.41
C GLU A 99 10.22 -4.86 3.12
N LEU A 100 9.93 -5.42 1.94
CA LEU A 100 10.53 -6.66 1.48
C LEU A 100 11.28 -6.42 0.17
N ARG A 101 12.38 -7.15 -0.01
CA ARG A 101 13.14 -7.17 -1.25
C ARG A 101 13.06 -8.57 -1.83
N PRO A 102 12.06 -8.83 -2.69
CA PRO A 102 11.93 -10.15 -3.31
C PRO A 102 13.20 -10.48 -4.09
N ALA A 103 13.69 -11.68 -3.91
CA ALA A 103 14.90 -12.15 -4.59
C ALA A 103 14.65 -12.38 -6.08
#